data_d506d10a48bc4e5e62d755b6dce79364
#
_entry.id   d506d10a48bc4e5e62d755b6dce79364
#
_cell.length_a   1.000
_cell.length_b   1.000
_cell.length_c   1.000
_cell.angle_alpha   90.00
_cell.angle_beta   90.00
_cell.angle_gamma   90.00
#
_symmetry.space_group_name_H-M   'P 1'
#
loop_
_entity.id
_entity.type
_entity.pdbx_description
1 polymer ?
#
loop_
_entity_poly.entity_id
_entity_poly.type
_entity_poly.pdbx_seq_one_letter_code
_entity_poly.pdbx_strand_id
1 'polypeptide(L)'
;MRGCSVGKWCWCPQGNSNPSSSFKLLNKMAVSELAELSNLSKSYISQVKNGKRPPSDKLIKALQQAGQGDKAHEETISAIEFFLKSRREGISPGTQEFYLKYLTKAIPVLGLTPSPRKIHGYLDSLTCSIGGKHAYFRAISVFYNWLYHPRSGFNFGTKLNPVSLVDPPRRPKLILPSLSKEQVQLLLLKAKTERDRAIIALFTESGLRLSELANLKVHDIDWKARTVKVIGKGNKEGYAPFGSLTETYLRNWVNECQPSSNEPIWNIGFWGIKSMLNDLEIETGLHCNPHTFRRTFACLLRKAGVDTMTIKDLGRWESLEMVQRYTRSVTFEDSMKHYKAPLS
;
A
#
# COMPACT_ATOMS: atom_id res chain seq x y z
N MET A 1 53.02 -15.16 27.77
CA MET A 1 52.18 -15.53 28.94
C MET A 1 52.00 -14.29 29.80
N ARG A 2 50.86 -13.61 29.72
CA ARG A 2 50.49 -12.55 30.68
C ARG A 2 49.17 -12.97 31.31
N GLY A 3 49.19 -13.03 32.64
CA GLY A 3 48.25 -13.72 33.47
C GLY A 3 46.82 -13.22 33.42
N CYS A 4 45.89 -14.14 33.27
CA CYS A 4 44.49 -13.95 33.64
C CYS A 4 44.37 -14.12 35.14
N SER A 5 43.80 -13.11 35.80
CA SER A 5 43.47 -13.11 37.21
C SER A 5 42.44 -14.21 37.53
N VAL A 6 42.68 -14.86 38.63
CA VAL A 6 42.01 -15.99 39.23
C VAL A 6 40.48 -15.96 39.07
N GLY A 7 39.90 -17.06 38.51
CA GLY A 7 38.52 -17.48 38.74
C GLY A 7 37.46 -17.33 37.61
N LYS A 8 37.81 -16.89 36.40
CA LYS A 8 36.87 -16.89 35.28
C LYS A 8 37.45 -17.66 34.10
N TRP A 9 36.75 -18.69 33.64
CA TRP A 9 37.11 -19.42 32.43
C TRP A 9 37.09 -18.47 31.24
N CYS A 10 38.30 -18.10 30.71
CA CYS A 10 38.43 -17.45 29.39
C CYS A 10 38.34 -18.51 28.29
N TRP A 11 37.22 -18.62 27.65
CA TRP A 11 37.09 -19.43 26.46
C TRP A 11 37.66 -18.64 25.27
N CYS A 12 38.93 -18.90 24.94
CA CYS A 12 39.55 -18.50 23.68
C CYS A 12 39.64 -19.70 22.76
N PRO A 13 38.86 -19.77 21.68
CA PRO A 13 39.21 -20.67 20.58
C PRO A 13 40.53 -20.18 19.99
N GLN A 14 41.47 -21.07 19.82
CA GLN A 14 42.80 -20.89 19.27
C GLN A 14 42.98 -19.63 18.41
N GLY A 15 43.66 -18.62 18.97
CA GLY A 15 44.46 -17.66 18.18
C GLY A 15 43.79 -16.43 17.62
N ASN A 16 42.50 -16.12 17.81
CA ASN A 16 41.90 -14.89 17.30
C ASN A 16 41.38 -13.98 18.45
N SER A 17 41.86 -12.73 18.47
CA SER A 17 41.62 -11.71 19.50
C SER A 17 40.25 -11.06 19.50
N ASN A 18 39.24 -11.60 18.80
CA ASN A 18 37.86 -11.10 18.81
C ASN A 18 36.98 -12.13 19.56
N PRO A 19 36.19 -11.70 20.58
CA PRO A 19 35.20 -12.58 21.19
C PRO A 19 34.23 -13.03 20.12
N SER A 20 34.08 -14.35 19.93
CA SER A 20 33.20 -14.92 18.92
C SER A 20 31.79 -14.36 19.08
N SER A 21 31.05 -14.16 17.95
CA SER A 21 29.68 -13.67 17.95
C SER A 21 28.77 -14.46 18.94
N SER A 22 29.07 -15.74 19.15
CA SER A 22 28.42 -16.62 20.10
C SER A 22 28.58 -16.17 21.57
N PHE A 23 29.72 -15.57 21.95
CA PHE A 23 29.94 -15.10 23.31
C PHE A 23 29.19 -13.80 23.60
N LYS A 24 29.04 -12.93 22.60
CA LYS A 24 28.20 -11.71 22.68
C LYS A 24 26.72 -12.09 22.88
N LEU A 25 26.22 -13.07 22.13
CA LEU A 25 24.87 -13.59 22.24
C LEU A 25 24.59 -14.27 23.61
N LEU A 26 25.52 -15.07 24.12
CA LEU A 26 25.40 -15.68 25.43
C LEU A 26 25.15 -14.61 26.52
N ASN A 27 25.81 -13.47 26.46
CA ASN A 27 25.65 -12.39 27.42
C ASN A 27 24.36 -11.57 27.21
N LYS A 28 23.92 -11.41 25.96
CA LYS A 28 22.76 -10.60 25.57
C LYS A 28 21.41 -11.28 25.85
N MET A 29 21.31 -12.60 25.66
CA MET A 29 20.06 -13.34 25.80
C MET A 29 19.75 -13.70 27.27
N ALA A 30 18.46 -13.79 27.61
CA ALA A 30 18.03 -14.23 28.94
C ALA A 30 18.32 -15.72 29.19
N VAL A 31 18.42 -16.14 30.47
CA VAL A 31 18.64 -17.57 30.84
C VAL A 31 17.51 -18.45 30.32
N SER A 32 16.26 -17.97 30.35
CA SER A 32 15.09 -18.68 29.84
C SER A 32 15.17 -18.93 28.34
N GLU A 33 15.48 -17.88 27.56
CA GLU A 33 15.62 -17.96 26.12
C GLU A 33 16.74 -18.93 25.68
N LEU A 34 17.89 -18.84 26.35
CA LEU A 34 19.01 -19.75 26.09
C LEU A 34 18.68 -21.22 26.45
N ALA A 35 17.88 -21.42 27.49
CA ALA A 35 17.44 -22.74 27.89
C ALA A 35 16.50 -23.36 26.85
N GLU A 36 15.53 -22.58 26.34
CA GLU A 36 14.63 -23.01 25.27
C GLU A 36 15.39 -23.25 23.96
N LEU A 37 16.22 -22.29 23.54
CA LEU A 37 17.00 -22.37 22.31
C LEU A 37 17.90 -23.60 22.24
N SER A 38 18.54 -23.93 23.37
CA SER A 38 19.51 -25.04 23.46
C SER A 38 18.91 -26.34 23.96
N ASN A 39 17.66 -26.33 24.43
CA ASN A 39 17.02 -27.43 25.15
C ASN A 39 17.92 -27.97 26.30
N LEU A 40 18.40 -27.04 27.13
CA LEU A 40 19.24 -27.29 28.32
C LEU A 40 18.58 -26.66 29.56
N SER A 41 18.93 -27.15 30.76
CA SER A 41 18.32 -26.64 31.99
C SER A 41 18.74 -25.19 32.29
N LYS A 42 17.81 -24.40 32.85
CA LYS A 42 18.07 -23.00 33.27
C LYS A 42 19.23 -22.92 34.26
N SER A 43 19.36 -23.92 35.16
CA SER A 43 20.45 -24.02 36.13
C SER A 43 21.81 -24.17 35.45
N TYR A 44 21.92 -25.02 34.44
CA TYR A 44 23.14 -25.16 33.64
C TYR A 44 23.49 -23.85 32.91
N ILE A 45 22.53 -23.24 32.24
CA ILE A 45 22.75 -21.94 31.51
C ILE A 45 23.22 -20.87 32.49
N SER A 46 22.61 -20.78 33.68
CA SER A 46 23.02 -19.81 34.71
C SER A 46 24.48 -20.05 35.18
N GLN A 47 24.88 -21.30 35.35
CA GLN A 47 26.27 -21.63 35.70
C GLN A 47 27.25 -21.24 34.58
N VAL A 48 26.89 -21.44 33.32
CA VAL A 48 27.72 -21.06 32.18
C VAL A 48 27.84 -19.51 32.08
N LYS A 49 26.73 -18.79 32.18
CA LYS A 49 26.75 -17.32 32.18
C LYS A 49 27.59 -16.72 33.30
N ASN A 50 27.55 -17.34 34.47
CA ASN A 50 28.32 -16.89 35.63
C ASN A 50 29.78 -17.40 35.63
N GLY A 51 30.23 -18.05 34.57
CA GLY A 51 31.60 -18.56 34.45
C GLY A 51 31.93 -19.75 35.36
N LYS A 52 30.92 -20.38 35.99
CA LYS A 52 31.10 -21.53 36.89
C LYS A 52 31.20 -22.86 36.13
N ARG A 53 30.85 -22.91 34.85
CA ARG A 53 30.87 -24.08 34.01
C ARG A 53 31.19 -23.74 32.57
N PRO A 54 31.95 -24.56 31.81
CA PRO A 54 32.18 -24.33 30.39
C PRO A 54 30.89 -24.58 29.57
N PRO A 55 30.68 -23.86 28.44
CA PRO A 55 29.56 -24.12 27.56
C PRO A 55 29.73 -25.50 26.88
N SER A 56 28.63 -26.24 26.77
CA SER A 56 28.61 -27.51 26.04
C SER A 56 28.55 -27.25 24.51
N ASP A 57 28.98 -28.24 23.72
CA ASP A 57 28.89 -28.19 22.26
C ASP A 57 27.46 -27.91 21.77
N LYS A 58 26.46 -28.44 22.50
CA LYS A 58 25.05 -28.21 22.21
C LYS A 58 24.67 -26.75 22.38
N LEU A 59 25.14 -26.07 23.42
CA LEU A 59 24.91 -24.64 23.64
C LEU A 59 25.66 -23.80 22.59
N ILE A 60 26.90 -24.16 22.29
CA ILE A 60 27.72 -23.47 21.27
C ILE A 60 27.04 -23.52 19.90
N LYS A 61 26.58 -24.71 19.47
CA LYS A 61 25.85 -24.89 18.22
C LYS A 61 24.56 -24.06 18.18
N ALA A 62 23.78 -24.05 19.27
CA ALA A 62 22.57 -23.23 19.36
C ALA A 62 22.87 -21.71 19.24
N LEU A 63 23.91 -21.24 19.94
CA LEU A 63 24.37 -19.83 19.83
C LEU A 63 24.91 -19.48 18.46
N GLN A 64 25.60 -20.40 17.78
CA GLN A 64 26.07 -20.18 16.42
C GLN A 64 24.91 -20.07 15.43
N GLN A 65 23.88 -20.91 15.55
CA GLN A 65 22.67 -20.87 14.74
C GLN A 65 21.88 -19.58 14.97
N ALA A 66 21.71 -19.18 16.25
CA ALA A 66 21.07 -17.91 16.59
C ALA A 66 21.84 -16.69 16.04
N GLY A 67 23.19 -16.71 16.15
CA GLY A 67 24.03 -15.64 15.61
C GLY A 67 24.01 -15.55 14.08
N GLN A 68 23.80 -16.66 13.39
CA GLN A 68 23.57 -16.65 11.94
C GLN A 68 22.19 -16.08 11.59
N GLY A 69 21.18 -16.38 12.42
CA GLY A 69 19.83 -15.82 12.28
C GLY A 69 19.83 -14.30 12.46
N ASP A 70 20.51 -13.79 13.48
CA ASP A 70 20.62 -12.34 13.73
C ASP A 70 21.34 -11.61 12.59
N LYS A 71 22.45 -12.14 12.07
CA LYS A 71 23.14 -11.57 10.92
C LYS A 71 22.28 -11.57 9.67
N ALA A 72 21.60 -12.68 9.37
CA ALA A 72 20.72 -12.76 8.22
C ALA A 72 19.56 -11.77 8.34
N HIS A 73 19.07 -11.53 9.54
CA HIS A 73 18.02 -10.53 9.81
C HIS A 73 18.53 -9.09 9.59
N GLU A 74 19.73 -8.76 10.12
CA GLU A 74 20.38 -7.47 9.91
C GLU A 74 20.64 -7.20 8.40
N GLU A 75 21.10 -8.21 7.66
CA GLU A 75 21.31 -8.13 6.22
C GLU A 75 19.98 -7.84 5.45
N THR A 76 18.88 -8.48 5.87
CA THR A 76 17.58 -8.24 5.23
C THR A 76 17.04 -6.83 5.49
N ILE A 77 17.21 -6.31 6.71
CA ILE A 77 16.81 -4.94 7.05
C ILE A 77 17.65 -3.94 6.26
N SER A 78 18.97 -4.10 6.25
CA SER A 78 19.89 -3.24 5.48
C SER A 78 19.55 -3.24 3.99
N ALA A 79 19.21 -4.38 3.41
CA ALA A 79 18.80 -4.47 2.00
C ALA A 79 17.48 -3.73 1.73
N ILE A 80 16.50 -3.79 2.65
CA ILE A 80 15.23 -3.02 2.53
C ILE A 80 15.51 -1.51 2.58
N GLU A 81 16.33 -1.06 3.53
CA GLU A 81 16.69 0.35 3.67
C GLU A 81 17.39 0.88 2.42
N PHE A 82 18.35 0.12 1.89
CA PHE A 82 19.06 0.48 0.66
C PHE A 82 18.13 0.50 -0.55
N PHE A 83 17.21 -0.47 -0.66
CA PHE A 83 16.16 -0.46 -1.69
C PHE A 83 15.31 0.81 -1.62
N LEU A 84 14.80 1.16 -0.45
CA LEU A 84 13.96 2.35 -0.24
C LEU A 84 14.73 3.63 -0.54
N LYS A 85 16.00 3.71 -0.12
CA LYS A 85 16.88 4.84 -0.41
C LYS A 85 17.15 4.99 -1.91
N SER A 86 17.43 3.89 -2.60
CA SER A 86 17.69 3.88 -4.06
C SER A 86 16.50 4.34 -4.91
N ARG A 87 15.29 4.34 -4.35
CA ARG A 87 14.06 4.74 -5.04
C ARG A 87 13.45 6.03 -4.55
N ARG A 88 14.05 6.67 -3.55
CA ARG A 88 13.48 7.84 -2.85
C ARG A 88 13.10 8.98 -3.80
N GLU A 89 13.91 9.23 -4.82
CA GLU A 89 13.70 10.34 -5.76
C GLU A 89 12.70 10.01 -6.89
N GLY A 90 12.37 8.74 -7.10
CA GLY A 90 11.53 8.32 -8.23
C GLY A 90 10.12 7.86 -7.86
N ILE A 91 9.76 7.82 -6.57
CA ILE A 91 8.46 7.31 -6.12
C ILE A 91 7.78 8.23 -5.11
N SER A 92 6.43 8.22 -5.10
CA SER A 92 5.65 9.00 -4.14
C SER A 92 5.83 8.50 -2.70
N PRO A 93 5.62 9.37 -1.66
CA PRO A 93 5.65 8.96 -0.25
C PRO A 93 4.74 7.76 0.05
N GLY A 94 3.52 7.73 -0.51
CA GLY A 94 2.61 6.59 -0.35
C GLY A 94 3.12 5.30 -0.98
N THR A 95 3.94 5.37 -2.03
CA THR A 95 4.60 4.18 -2.61
C THR A 95 5.75 3.71 -1.72
N GLN A 96 6.49 4.62 -1.09
CA GLN A 96 7.52 4.26 -0.12
C GLN A 96 6.93 3.56 1.10
N GLU A 97 5.84 4.13 1.65
CA GLU A 97 5.09 3.52 2.76
C GLU A 97 4.54 2.13 2.41
N PHE A 98 4.01 1.98 1.18
CA PHE A 98 3.58 0.69 0.67
C PHE A 98 4.71 -0.34 0.71
N TYR A 99 5.89 -0.03 0.16
CA TYR A 99 7.01 -0.96 0.18
C TYR A 99 7.47 -1.24 1.61
N LEU A 100 7.65 -0.22 2.44
CA LEU A 100 8.04 -0.38 3.84
C LEU A 100 7.10 -1.36 4.55
N LYS A 101 5.79 -1.12 4.48
CA LYS A 101 4.75 -1.93 5.13
C LYS A 101 4.81 -3.41 4.76
N TYR A 102 5.01 -3.73 3.49
CA TYR A 102 4.97 -5.12 3.03
C TYR A 102 6.32 -5.81 3.10
N LEU A 103 7.41 -5.11 2.80
CA LEU A 103 8.75 -5.71 2.81
C LEU A 103 9.27 -6.00 4.21
N THR A 104 9.02 -5.12 5.19
CA THR A 104 9.42 -5.38 6.60
C THR A 104 8.78 -6.62 7.20
N LYS A 105 7.63 -7.05 6.66
CA LYS A 105 6.97 -8.30 7.08
C LYS A 105 7.43 -9.52 6.28
N ALA A 106 7.71 -9.34 4.99
CA ALA A 106 7.99 -10.45 4.09
C ALA A 106 9.47 -10.83 4.05
N ILE A 107 10.38 -9.87 3.92
CA ILE A 107 11.78 -10.15 3.63
C ILE A 107 12.54 -10.79 4.81
N PRO A 108 12.30 -10.43 6.08
CA PRO A 108 12.88 -11.16 7.20
C PRO A 108 12.54 -12.67 7.23
N VAL A 109 11.33 -13.03 6.78
CA VAL A 109 10.89 -14.43 6.68
C VAL A 109 11.48 -15.12 5.45
N LEU A 110 11.48 -14.44 4.32
CA LEU A 110 11.92 -14.99 3.03
C LEU A 110 13.45 -15.07 2.93
N GLY A 111 14.17 -14.10 3.49
CA GLY A 111 15.61 -13.92 3.29
C GLY A 111 15.92 -13.26 1.95
N LEU A 112 17.21 -13.08 1.62
CA LEU A 112 17.64 -12.46 0.36
C LEU A 112 17.66 -13.45 -0.82
N THR A 113 17.74 -14.75 -0.56
CA THR A 113 17.82 -15.81 -1.60
C THR A 113 16.79 -16.92 -1.35
N PRO A 114 15.48 -16.63 -1.33
CA PRO A 114 14.46 -17.63 -1.10
C PRO A 114 14.35 -18.57 -2.31
N SER A 115 13.91 -19.81 -2.07
CA SER A 115 13.44 -20.65 -3.17
C SER A 115 12.04 -20.18 -3.65
N PRO A 116 11.64 -20.45 -4.91
CA PRO A 116 10.29 -20.17 -5.38
C PRO A 116 9.21 -20.82 -4.49
N ARG A 117 9.45 -22.04 -4.03
CA ARG A 117 8.57 -22.77 -3.09
C ARG A 117 8.39 -22.02 -1.77
N LYS A 118 9.45 -21.39 -1.24
CA LYS A 118 9.37 -20.58 -0.01
C LYS A 118 8.51 -19.34 -0.20
N ILE A 119 8.58 -18.68 -1.39
CA ILE A 119 7.75 -17.53 -1.72
C ILE A 119 6.27 -17.95 -1.79
N HIS A 120 5.94 -19.05 -2.47
CA HIS A 120 4.59 -19.61 -2.50
C HIS A 120 4.07 -19.89 -1.09
N GLY A 121 4.82 -20.65 -0.29
CA GLY A 121 4.44 -21.00 1.08
C GLY A 121 4.19 -19.76 1.96
N TYR A 122 5.01 -18.72 1.80
CA TYR A 122 4.78 -17.44 2.49
C TYR A 122 3.46 -16.79 2.08
N LEU A 123 3.18 -16.70 0.76
CA LEU A 123 1.92 -16.12 0.26
C LEU A 123 0.70 -16.93 0.71
N ASP A 124 0.82 -18.26 0.77
CA ASP A 124 -0.25 -19.14 1.23
C ASP A 124 -0.52 -18.98 2.72
N SER A 125 0.50 -18.78 3.53
CA SER A 125 0.38 -18.58 4.99
C SER A 125 -0.31 -17.27 5.38
N LEU A 126 -0.43 -16.31 4.44
CA LEU A 126 -1.08 -15.03 4.72
C LEU A 126 -2.60 -15.21 4.87
N THR A 127 -3.16 -14.71 5.97
CA THR A 127 -4.61 -14.75 6.27
C THR A 127 -5.41 -13.62 5.62
N CYS A 128 -4.78 -12.76 4.83
CA CYS A 128 -5.43 -11.63 4.17
C CYS A 128 -6.15 -12.05 2.87
N SER A 129 -6.99 -11.15 2.35
CA SER A 129 -7.68 -11.36 1.07
C SER A 129 -6.71 -11.60 -0.10
N ILE A 130 -7.21 -12.17 -1.19
CA ILE A 130 -6.46 -12.31 -2.47
C ILE A 130 -5.83 -11.00 -2.94
N GLY A 131 -6.54 -9.87 -2.76
CA GLY A 131 -6.01 -8.53 -3.05
C GLY A 131 -4.81 -8.17 -2.17
N GLY A 132 -4.87 -8.55 -0.89
CA GLY A 132 -3.76 -8.40 0.06
C GLY A 132 -2.56 -9.27 -0.32
N LYS A 133 -2.78 -10.55 -0.62
CA LYS A 133 -1.71 -11.46 -1.10
C LYS A 133 -1.05 -10.93 -2.37
N HIS A 134 -1.83 -10.40 -3.31
CA HIS A 134 -1.30 -9.77 -4.51
C HIS A 134 -0.50 -8.48 -4.21
N ALA A 135 -0.86 -7.72 -3.18
CA ALA A 135 -0.09 -6.56 -2.76
C ALA A 135 1.28 -6.98 -2.18
N TYR A 136 1.32 -8.03 -1.36
CA TYR A 136 2.58 -8.64 -0.91
C TYR A 136 3.43 -9.11 -2.10
N PHE A 137 2.84 -9.89 -3.02
CA PHE A 137 3.56 -10.38 -4.19
C PHE A 137 4.15 -9.23 -5.02
N ARG A 138 3.40 -8.15 -5.23
CA ARG A 138 3.88 -6.97 -5.96
C ARG A 138 5.08 -6.31 -5.28
N ALA A 139 5.05 -6.14 -3.96
CA ALA A 139 6.16 -5.57 -3.21
C ALA A 139 7.40 -6.48 -3.27
N ILE A 140 7.21 -7.78 -3.03
CA ILE A 140 8.24 -8.82 -3.09
C ILE A 140 8.88 -8.86 -4.50
N SER A 141 8.07 -8.84 -5.55
CA SER A 141 8.57 -8.88 -6.95
C SER A 141 9.42 -7.66 -7.28
N VAL A 142 8.97 -6.47 -6.91
CA VAL A 142 9.75 -5.24 -7.17
C VAL A 142 11.06 -5.24 -6.38
N PHE A 143 11.05 -5.74 -5.14
CA PHE A 143 12.25 -5.84 -4.31
C PHE A 143 13.26 -6.85 -4.87
N TYR A 144 12.85 -8.09 -5.18
CA TYR A 144 13.77 -9.08 -5.73
C TYR A 144 14.23 -8.73 -7.16
N ASN A 145 13.38 -8.13 -8.00
CA ASN A 145 13.80 -7.63 -9.30
C ASN A 145 14.91 -6.57 -9.18
N TRP A 146 14.82 -5.70 -8.18
CA TRP A 146 15.89 -4.75 -7.89
C TRP A 146 17.12 -5.44 -7.29
N LEU A 147 16.92 -6.31 -6.29
CA LEU A 147 17.98 -6.98 -5.55
C LEU A 147 18.90 -7.82 -6.46
N TYR A 148 18.30 -8.54 -7.42
CA TYR A 148 19.02 -9.38 -8.39
C TYR A 148 19.49 -8.60 -9.63
N HIS A 149 19.18 -7.32 -9.70
CA HIS A 149 19.69 -6.48 -10.79
C HIS A 149 21.16 -6.12 -10.55
N PRO A 150 22.06 -6.18 -11.56
CA PRO A 150 23.50 -5.87 -11.39
C PRO A 150 23.77 -4.52 -10.73
N ARG A 151 22.92 -3.51 -10.96
CA ARG A 151 23.06 -2.16 -10.37
C ARG A 151 22.71 -2.07 -8.88
N SER A 152 22.19 -3.14 -8.25
CA SER A 152 21.83 -3.13 -6.84
C SER A 152 23.05 -3.10 -5.91
N GLY A 153 24.23 -3.52 -6.40
CA GLY A 153 25.41 -3.76 -5.59
C GLY A 153 25.41 -5.10 -4.85
N PHE A 154 24.29 -5.83 -4.87
CA PHE A 154 24.20 -7.20 -4.36
C PHE A 154 24.59 -8.17 -5.46
N ASN A 155 25.72 -8.83 -5.30
CA ASN A 155 26.21 -9.76 -6.33
C ASN A 155 25.77 -11.20 -6.02
N PHE A 156 24.68 -11.64 -6.66
CA PHE A 156 24.23 -13.03 -6.60
C PHE A 156 24.78 -13.88 -7.77
N GLY A 157 25.70 -13.34 -8.56
CA GLY A 157 26.30 -14.00 -9.72
C GLY A 157 25.26 -14.33 -10.79
N THR A 158 25.30 -15.56 -11.32
CA THR A 158 24.37 -16.06 -12.34
C THR A 158 23.07 -16.62 -11.76
N LYS A 159 22.80 -16.42 -10.47
CA LYS A 159 21.57 -16.93 -9.85
C LYS A 159 20.34 -16.27 -10.46
N LEU A 160 19.41 -17.12 -10.88
CA LEU A 160 18.13 -16.67 -11.38
C LEU A 160 17.31 -16.01 -10.26
N ASN A 161 16.65 -14.90 -10.57
CA ASN A 161 15.74 -14.25 -9.62
C ASN A 161 14.58 -15.21 -9.27
N PRO A 162 14.44 -15.63 -8.01
CA PRO A 162 13.45 -16.63 -7.62
C PRO A 162 12.00 -16.18 -7.84
N VAL A 163 11.73 -14.87 -7.81
CA VAL A 163 10.39 -14.34 -7.99
C VAL A 163 9.91 -14.46 -9.44
N SER A 164 10.82 -14.54 -10.42
CA SER A 164 10.45 -14.74 -11.82
C SER A 164 9.83 -16.12 -12.11
N LEU A 165 9.99 -17.06 -11.17
CA LEU A 165 9.44 -18.41 -11.25
C LEU A 165 8.15 -18.58 -10.42
N VAL A 166 7.59 -17.48 -9.94
CA VAL A 166 6.38 -17.48 -9.10
C VAL A 166 5.26 -16.70 -9.77
N ASP A 167 4.15 -17.35 -10.04
CA ASP A 167 2.97 -16.67 -10.56
C ASP A 167 2.31 -15.76 -9.51
N PRO A 168 1.84 -14.58 -9.95
CA PRO A 168 1.08 -13.70 -9.06
C PRO A 168 -0.24 -14.35 -8.63
N PRO A 169 -0.71 -14.14 -7.38
CA PRO A 169 -2.04 -14.58 -6.96
C PRO A 169 -3.12 -14.09 -7.93
N ARG A 170 -3.90 -14.99 -8.51
CA ARG A 170 -4.93 -14.67 -9.51
C ARG A 170 -6.07 -13.92 -8.84
N ARG A 171 -6.37 -12.72 -9.32
CA ARG A 171 -7.54 -11.96 -8.87
C ARG A 171 -8.73 -12.23 -9.81
N PRO A 172 -9.90 -12.54 -9.26
CA PRO A 172 -11.10 -12.60 -10.08
C PRO A 172 -11.38 -11.21 -10.69
N LYS A 173 -11.84 -11.19 -11.94
CA LYS A 173 -12.26 -9.96 -12.63
C LYS A 173 -13.66 -9.58 -12.12
N LEU A 174 -13.73 -8.99 -10.92
CA LEU A 174 -15.00 -8.54 -10.36
C LEU A 174 -15.50 -7.28 -11.08
N ILE A 175 -16.80 -7.27 -11.36
CA ILE A 175 -17.52 -6.05 -11.73
C ILE A 175 -17.75 -5.29 -10.43
N LEU A 176 -17.07 -4.18 -10.29
CA LEU A 176 -17.19 -3.35 -9.08
C LEU A 176 -18.44 -2.47 -9.18
N PRO A 177 -19.17 -2.23 -8.10
CA PRO A 177 -20.42 -1.48 -8.12
C PRO A 177 -20.20 -0.03 -8.55
N SER A 178 -21.17 0.51 -9.27
CA SER A 178 -21.42 1.94 -9.50
C SER A 178 -22.82 2.27 -9.00
N LEU A 179 -23.06 3.52 -8.65
CA LEU A 179 -24.35 3.98 -8.19
C LEU A 179 -25.28 4.31 -9.37
N SER A 180 -26.58 4.08 -9.20
CA SER A 180 -27.58 4.62 -10.11
C SER A 180 -27.86 6.10 -9.81
N LYS A 181 -28.59 6.77 -10.69
CA LYS A 181 -28.99 8.18 -10.47
C LYS A 181 -29.85 8.33 -9.22
N GLU A 182 -30.77 7.41 -9.00
CA GLU A 182 -31.67 7.34 -7.84
C GLU A 182 -30.88 7.11 -6.54
N GLN A 183 -29.85 6.25 -6.59
CA GLN A 183 -28.98 6.02 -5.43
C GLN A 183 -28.17 7.26 -5.08
N VAL A 184 -27.66 8.00 -6.08
CA VAL A 184 -26.99 9.30 -5.85
C VAL A 184 -27.95 10.31 -5.23
N GLN A 185 -29.19 10.39 -5.72
CA GLN A 185 -30.23 11.25 -5.16
C GLN A 185 -30.53 10.90 -3.69
N LEU A 186 -30.59 9.62 -3.37
CA LEU A 186 -30.74 9.16 -1.97
C LEU A 186 -29.58 9.63 -1.10
N LEU A 187 -28.33 9.51 -1.60
CA LEU A 187 -27.16 9.99 -0.85
C LEU A 187 -27.21 11.50 -0.61
N LEU A 188 -27.62 12.28 -1.62
CA LEU A 188 -27.79 13.74 -1.50
C LEU A 188 -28.87 14.10 -0.47
N LEU A 189 -29.96 13.33 -0.42
CA LEU A 189 -31.04 13.50 0.57
C LEU A 189 -30.56 13.19 1.99
N LYS A 190 -29.72 12.16 2.16
CA LYS A 190 -29.18 11.71 3.43
C LYS A 190 -27.98 12.54 3.92
N ALA A 191 -27.37 13.32 3.05
CA ALA A 191 -26.27 14.20 3.40
C ALA A 191 -26.71 15.27 4.42
N LYS A 192 -25.95 15.41 5.51
CA LYS A 192 -26.33 16.23 6.67
C LYS A 192 -26.10 17.72 6.47
N THR A 193 -25.12 18.08 5.64
CA THR A 193 -24.68 19.48 5.44
C THR A 193 -24.60 19.83 3.96
N GLU A 194 -24.66 21.14 3.63
CA GLU A 194 -24.41 21.60 2.26
C GLU A 194 -23.03 21.20 1.75
N ARG A 195 -22.03 21.18 2.63
CA ARG A 195 -20.69 20.64 2.31
C ARG A 195 -20.77 19.21 1.79
N ASP A 196 -21.48 18.34 2.51
CA ASP A 196 -21.54 16.91 2.19
C ASP A 196 -22.30 16.69 0.86
N ARG A 197 -23.36 17.46 0.62
CA ARG A 197 -24.08 17.50 -0.66
C ARG A 197 -23.18 17.96 -1.80
N ALA A 198 -22.40 19.02 -1.60
CA ALA A 198 -21.46 19.54 -2.58
C ALA A 198 -20.36 18.50 -2.90
N ILE A 199 -19.83 17.80 -1.90
CA ILE A 199 -18.83 16.74 -2.08
C ILE A 199 -19.41 15.59 -2.91
N ILE A 200 -20.59 15.07 -2.57
CA ILE A 200 -21.25 13.95 -3.27
C ILE A 200 -21.54 14.34 -4.73
N ALA A 201 -22.15 15.52 -4.95
CA ALA A 201 -22.49 16.00 -6.27
C ALA A 201 -21.23 16.19 -7.14
N LEU A 202 -20.19 16.85 -6.60
CA LEU A 202 -18.95 17.08 -7.32
C LEU A 202 -18.22 15.77 -7.64
N PHE A 203 -18.13 14.80 -6.71
CA PHE A 203 -17.59 13.49 -7.01
C PHE A 203 -18.33 12.81 -8.17
N THR A 204 -19.67 12.87 -8.14
CA THR A 204 -20.52 12.20 -9.13
C THR A 204 -20.39 12.80 -10.52
N GLU A 205 -20.33 14.13 -10.63
CA GLU A 205 -20.35 14.84 -11.93
C GLU A 205 -18.96 15.11 -12.51
N SER A 206 -17.89 15.03 -11.68
CA SER A 206 -16.52 15.35 -12.13
C SER A 206 -15.58 14.14 -12.18
N GLY A 207 -15.95 13.06 -11.50
CA GLY A 207 -15.11 11.87 -11.36
C GLY A 207 -13.75 12.17 -10.72
N LEU A 208 -13.63 13.15 -9.84
CA LEU A 208 -12.39 13.52 -9.15
C LEU A 208 -11.82 12.39 -8.32
N ARG A 209 -10.49 12.39 -8.13
CA ARG A 209 -9.85 11.58 -7.11
C ARG A 209 -10.03 12.24 -5.74
N LEU A 210 -10.05 11.42 -4.67
CA LEU A 210 -10.20 11.97 -3.31
C LEU A 210 -9.17 13.04 -2.97
N SER A 211 -7.90 12.85 -3.36
CA SER A 211 -6.86 13.85 -3.12
C SER A 211 -7.05 15.15 -3.93
N GLU A 212 -7.59 15.06 -5.15
CA GLU A 212 -7.91 16.21 -5.98
C GLU A 212 -9.04 17.01 -5.35
N LEU A 213 -10.12 16.33 -4.94
CA LEU A 213 -11.25 16.97 -4.28
C LEU A 213 -10.85 17.56 -2.92
N ALA A 214 -10.12 16.82 -2.07
CA ALA A 214 -9.75 17.26 -0.73
C ALA A 214 -8.89 18.53 -0.70
N ASN A 215 -8.12 18.79 -1.78
CA ASN A 215 -7.24 19.95 -1.90
C ASN A 215 -7.85 21.09 -2.75
N LEU A 216 -9.11 20.98 -3.16
CA LEU A 216 -9.77 22.00 -4.00
C LEU A 216 -9.90 23.34 -3.26
N LYS A 217 -9.51 24.43 -3.91
CA LYS A 217 -9.57 25.78 -3.40
C LYS A 217 -10.57 26.63 -4.18
N VAL A 218 -11.02 27.76 -3.63
CA VAL A 218 -11.99 28.64 -4.29
C VAL A 218 -11.49 29.11 -5.65
N HIS A 219 -10.23 29.49 -5.77
CA HIS A 219 -9.64 29.98 -7.02
C HIS A 219 -9.47 28.89 -8.10
N ASP A 220 -9.61 27.61 -7.74
CA ASP A 220 -9.62 26.51 -8.71
C ASP A 220 -10.96 26.34 -9.41
N ILE A 221 -12.02 27.04 -8.97
CA ILE A 221 -13.38 26.89 -9.49
C ILE A 221 -13.63 27.96 -10.55
N ASP A 222 -13.80 27.54 -11.80
CA ASP A 222 -14.35 28.39 -12.85
C ASP A 222 -15.88 28.23 -12.89
N TRP A 223 -16.57 29.19 -12.31
CA TRP A 223 -18.03 29.23 -12.25
C TRP A 223 -18.71 29.40 -13.59
N LYS A 224 -18.07 30.12 -14.54
CA LYS A 224 -18.61 30.37 -15.86
C LYS A 224 -18.50 29.16 -16.76
N ALA A 225 -17.33 28.50 -16.74
CA ALA A 225 -17.09 27.30 -17.52
C ALA A 225 -17.63 26.03 -16.81
N ARG A 226 -18.04 26.13 -15.54
CA ARG A 226 -18.40 24.98 -14.68
C ARG A 226 -17.33 23.91 -14.66
N THR A 227 -16.11 24.32 -14.40
CA THR A 227 -14.97 23.41 -14.28
C THR A 227 -14.20 23.66 -12.99
N VAL A 228 -13.54 22.64 -12.50
CA VAL A 228 -12.55 22.78 -11.43
C VAL A 228 -11.18 22.40 -11.96
N LYS A 229 -10.19 23.24 -11.66
CA LYS A 229 -8.77 22.97 -11.90
C LYS A 229 -8.25 22.02 -10.84
N VAL A 230 -7.50 21.00 -11.23
CA VAL A 230 -6.92 20.02 -10.33
C VAL A 230 -5.49 19.70 -10.70
N ILE A 231 -4.69 19.34 -9.69
CA ILE A 231 -3.33 18.86 -9.88
C ILE A 231 -3.32 17.34 -9.68
N GLY A 232 -3.09 16.62 -10.77
CA GLY A 232 -3.03 15.16 -10.79
C GLY A 232 -1.66 14.59 -10.44
N LYS A 233 -1.53 13.28 -10.58
CA LYS A 233 -0.27 12.56 -10.37
C LYS A 233 0.84 13.11 -11.28
N GLY A 234 2.01 13.39 -10.69
CA GLY A 234 3.15 13.96 -11.41
C GLY A 234 3.04 15.47 -11.64
N ASN A 235 2.28 16.16 -10.81
CA ASN A 235 2.08 17.61 -10.87
C ASN A 235 1.45 18.11 -12.20
N LYS A 236 0.68 17.24 -12.87
CA LYS A 236 -0.01 17.60 -14.13
C LYS A 236 -1.30 18.31 -13.82
N GLU A 237 -1.47 19.50 -14.38
CA GLU A 237 -2.74 20.23 -14.33
C GLU A 237 -3.81 19.52 -15.18
N GLY A 238 -5.05 19.61 -14.74
CA GLY A 238 -6.21 19.08 -15.44
C GLY A 238 -7.48 19.79 -15.01
N TYR A 239 -8.53 19.65 -15.80
CA TYR A 239 -9.84 20.24 -15.52
C TYR A 239 -10.89 19.16 -15.41
N ALA A 240 -11.85 19.35 -14.51
CA ALA A 240 -12.98 18.45 -14.34
C ALA A 240 -14.27 19.23 -14.42
N PRO A 241 -15.26 18.77 -15.21
CA PRO A 241 -16.53 19.45 -15.34
C PRO A 241 -17.43 19.20 -14.12
N PHE A 242 -18.42 20.09 -13.95
CA PHE A 242 -19.56 19.87 -13.07
C PHE A 242 -20.84 20.51 -13.65
N GLY A 243 -21.99 20.03 -13.23
CA GLY A 243 -23.28 20.51 -13.71
C GLY A 243 -23.90 21.57 -12.82
N SER A 244 -25.10 22.00 -13.17
CA SER A 244 -25.87 23.04 -12.44
C SER A 244 -26.23 22.63 -11.01
N LEU A 245 -26.52 21.34 -10.78
CA LEU A 245 -26.85 20.85 -9.44
C LEU A 245 -25.63 20.95 -8.51
N THR A 246 -24.48 20.51 -8.98
CA THR A 246 -23.20 20.67 -8.24
C THR A 246 -22.88 22.14 -8.00
N GLU A 247 -23.08 23.02 -9.01
CA GLU A 247 -22.90 24.46 -8.86
C GLU A 247 -23.71 25.02 -7.72
N THR A 248 -25.01 24.64 -7.62
CA THR A 248 -25.89 25.10 -6.55
C THR A 248 -25.34 24.72 -5.18
N TYR A 249 -25.01 23.45 -4.96
CA TYR A 249 -24.47 22.99 -3.67
C TYR A 249 -23.10 23.60 -3.34
N LEU A 250 -22.20 23.73 -4.34
CA LEU A 250 -20.90 24.37 -4.16
C LEU A 250 -21.04 25.84 -3.76
N ARG A 251 -21.93 26.61 -4.42
CA ARG A 251 -22.17 28.01 -4.07
C ARG A 251 -22.74 28.15 -2.68
N ASN A 252 -23.75 27.33 -2.33
CA ASN A 252 -24.31 27.32 -0.99
C ASN A 252 -23.24 27.09 0.07
N TRP A 253 -22.43 26.06 -0.13
CA TRP A 253 -21.33 25.73 0.80
C TRP A 253 -20.25 26.83 0.87
N VAL A 254 -19.78 27.35 -0.26
CA VAL A 254 -18.77 28.41 -0.29
C VAL A 254 -19.28 29.70 0.36
N ASN A 255 -20.56 30.04 0.17
CA ASN A 255 -21.19 31.19 0.81
C ASN A 255 -21.35 30.99 2.32
N GLU A 256 -21.65 29.77 2.76
CA GLU A 256 -21.79 29.41 4.18
C GLU A 256 -20.44 29.43 4.91
N CYS A 257 -19.42 28.77 4.35
CA CYS A 257 -18.16 28.58 5.03
C CYS A 257 -17.14 29.70 4.83
N GLN A 258 -17.31 30.53 3.78
CA GLN A 258 -16.42 31.64 3.42
C GLN A 258 -14.91 31.26 3.53
N PRO A 259 -14.46 30.24 2.82
CA PRO A 259 -13.11 29.71 2.96
C PRO A 259 -12.08 30.75 2.51
N SER A 260 -10.92 30.76 3.18
CA SER A 260 -9.81 31.61 2.73
C SER A 260 -9.31 31.16 1.35
N SER A 261 -8.80 32.11 0.55
CA SER A 261 -8.43 31.84 -0.84
C SER A 261 -7.37 30.76 -1.03
N ASN A 262 -6.53 30.55 -0.01
CA ASN A 262 -5.39 29.62 -0.04
C ASN A 262 -5.64 28.28 0.64
N GLU A 263 -6.77 28.12 1.31
CA GLU A 263 -7.12 26.88 2.02
C GLU A 263 -8.11 26.03 1.23
N PRO A 264 -8.10 24.69 1.43
CA PRO A 264 -9.12 23.83 0.86
C PRO A 264 -10.53 24.25 1.33
N ILE A 265 -11.49 24.22 0.41
CA ILE A 265 -12.85 24.74 0.68
C ILE A 265 -13.67 23.90 1.67
N TRP A 266 -13.24 22.68 2.00
CA TRP A 266 -14.11 21.72 2.70
C TRP A 266 -14.10 21.81 4.22
N ASN A 267 -13.18 22.55 4.86
CA ASN A 267 -12.95 22.57 6.31
C ASN A 267 -12.75 21.18 6.95
N ILE A 268 -12.60 20.15 6.12
CA ILE A 268 -12.24 18.79 6.47
C ILE A 268 -11.20 18.29 5.46
N GLY A 269 -10.18 17.58 5.95
CA GLY A 269 -9.16 17.04 5.07
C GLY A 269 -9.57 15.71 4.44
N PHE A 270 -8.61 15.09 3.77
CA PHE A 270 -8.73 13.79 3.12
C PHE A 270 -9.43 12.72 3.98
N TRP A 271 -9.04 12.59 5.24
CA TRP A 271 -9.59 11.59 6.15
C TRP A 271 -11.00 11.94 6.62
N GLY A 272 -11.32 13.25 6.79
CA GLY A 272 -12.66 13.70 7.14
C GLY A 272 -13.66 13.40 6.05
N ILE A 273 -13.31 13.65 4.77
CA ILE A 273 -14.16 13.28 3.62
C ILE A 273 -14.38 11.77 3.58
N LYS A 274 -13.32 10.98 3.79
CA LYS A 274 -13.43 9.53 3.80
C LYS A 274 -14.32 9.02 4.93
N SER A 275 -14.25 9.61 6.12
CA SER A 275 -15.12 9.28 7.26
C SER A 275 -16.57 9.60 6.94
N MET A 276 -16.84 10.79 6.42
CA MET A 276 -18.21 11.20 6.02
C MET A 276 -18.82 10.24 4.99
N LEU A 277 -18.05 9.81 3.99
CA LEU A 277 -18.52 8.83 3.01
C LEU A 277 -18.78 7.46 3.64
N ASN A 278 -17.96 7.04 4.60
CA ASN A 278 -18.15 5.79 5.33
C ASN A 278 -19.42 5.82 6.20
N ASP A 279 -19.69 6.95 6.83
CA ASP A 279 -20.92 7.12 7.63
C ASP A 279 -22.17 7.04 6.75
N LEU A 280 -22.13 7.63 5.55
CA LEU A 280 -23.20 7.48 4.55
C LEU A 280 -23.33 6.04 4.04
N GLU A 281 -22.24 5.32 3.84
CA GLU A 281 -22.25 3.89 3.47
C GLU A 281 -22.94 3.06 4.56
N ILE A 282 -22.65 3.32 5.83
CA ILE A 282 -23.28 2.63 6.98
C ILE A 282 -24.78 2.95 7.04
N GLU A 283 -25.17 4.23 6.87
CA GLU A 283 -26.56 4.68 6.97
C GLU A 283 -27.43 4.15 5.82
N THR A 284 -26.89 4.09 4.60
CA THR A 284 -27.67 3.80 3.40
C THR A 284 -27.47 2.38 2.86
N GLY A 285 -26.43 1.67 3.29
CA GLY A 285 -26.02 0.38 2.73
C GLY A 285 -25.43 0.49 1.30
N LEU A 286 -25.26 1.70 0.78
CA LEU A 286 -24.70 1.94 -0.55
C LEU A 286 -23.19 2.11 -0.49
N HIS A 287 -22.45 1.55 -1.46
CA HIS A 287 -21.01 1.71 -1.50
C HIS A 287 -20.61 3.18 -1.80
N CYS A 288 -20.15 3.89 -0.77
CA CYS A 288 -19.83 5.32 -0.82
C CYS A 288 -18.33 5.64 -0.80
N ASN A 289 -17.46 4.84 -1.42
CA ASN A 289 -16.05 5.20 -1.50
C ASN A 289 -15.74 6.06 -2.74
N PRO A 290 -14.66 6.86 -2.72
CA PRO A 290 -14.32 7.76 -3.84
C PRO A 290 -14.17 7.07 -5.20
N HIS A 291 -13.69 5.81 -5.22
CA HIS A 291 -13.60 5.05 -6.45
C HIS A 291 -14.96 4.59 -6.98
N THR A 292 -15.96 4.41 -6.11
CA THR A 292 -17.34 4.14 -6.54
C THR A 292 -17.91 5.34 -7.26
N PHE A 293 -17.76 6.55 -6.74
CA PHE A 293 -18.20 7.78 -7.42
C PHE A 293 -17.50 7.98 -8.77
N ARG A 294 -16.21 7.69 -8.84
CA ARG A 294 -15.47 7.80 -10.11
C ARG A 294 -15.93 6.76 -11.15
N ARG A 295 -16.34 5.55 -10.72
CA ARG A 295 -17.03 4.57 -11.59
C ARG A 295 -18.42 5.06 -11.98
N THR A 296 -19.17 5.60 -11.03
CA THR A 296 -20.50 6.16 -11.24
C THR A 296 -20.47 7.24 -12.31
N PHE A 297 -19.55 8.21 -12.22
CA PHE A 297 -19.31 9.20 -13.25
C PHE A 297 -19.14 8.58 -14.66
N ALA A 298 -18.23 7.61 -14.79
CA ALA A 298 -18.00 6.94 -16.07
C ALA A 298 -19.23 6.17 -16.58
N CYS A 299 -19.92 5.45 -15.68
CA CYS A 299 -21.09 4.66 -16.03
C CYS A 299 -22.29 5.55 -16.43
N LEU A 300 -22.53 6.65 -15.69
CA LEU A 300 -23.63 7.57 -16.01
C LEU A 300 -23.39 8.26 -17.35
N LEU A 301 -22.17 8.71 -17.64
CA LEU A 301 -21.82 9.27 -18.94
C LEU A 301 -21.98 8.24 -20.06
N ARG A 302 -21.52 7.01 -19.87
CA ARG A 302 -21.67 5.94 -20.85
C ARG A 302 -23.13 5.61 -21.10
N LYS A 303 -23.98 5.55 -20.06
CA LYS A 303 -25.43 5.35 -20.15
C LYS A 303 -26.14 6.54 -20.82
N ALA A 304 -25.56 7.74 -20.77
CA ALA A 304 -26.03 8.92 -21.48
C ALA A 304 -25.56 8.98 -22.97
N GLY A 305 -24.85 7.95 -23.45
CA GLY A 305 -24.39 7.86 -24.84
C GLY A 305 -23.08 8.58 -25.13
N VAL A 306 -22.38 9.08 -24.10
CA VAL A 306 -21.08 9.70 -24.29
C VAL A 306 -20.06 8.65 -24.71
N ASP A 307 -19.27 8.94 -25.73
CA ASP A 307 -18.26 8.02 -26.25
C ASP A 307 -17.09 7.81 -25.26
N THR A 308 -16.41 6.70 -25.42
CA THR A 308 -15.37 6.27 -24.46
C THR A 308 -14.14 7.18 -24.47
N MET A 309 -13.80 7.82 -25.60
CA MET A 309 -12.68 8.78 -25.66
C MET A 309 -13.01 10.04 -24.87
N THR A 310 -14.18 10.60 -25.09
CA THR A 310 -14.68 11.77 -24.34
C THR A 310 -14.73 11.46 -22.83
N ILE A 311 -15.24 10.27 -22.43
CA ILE A 311 -15.24 9.86 -21.02
C ILE A 311 -13.81 9.79 -20.48
N LYS A 312 -12.86 9.22 -21.24
CA LYS A 312 -11.44 9.16 -20.87
C LYS A 312 -10.88 10.54 -20.57
N ASP A 313 -11.13 11.50 -21.46
CA ASP A 313 -10.60 12.86 -21.36
C ASP A 313 -11.23 13.61 -20.18
N LEU A 314 -12.56 13.61 -20.05
CA LEU A 314 -13.28 14.22 -18.93
C LEU A 314 -12.86 13.63 -17.56
N GLY A 315 -12.66 12.33 -17.50
CA GLY A 315 -12.20 11.64 -16.28
C GLY A 315 -10.69 11.68 -16.07
N ARG A 316 -9.92 12.23 -17.00
CA ARG A 316 -8.46 12.33 -16.93
C ARG A 316 -7.80 10.96 -16.70
N TRP A 317 -8.26 9.93 -17.45
CA TRP A 317 -7.65 8.60 -17.44
C TRP A 317 -6.53 8.50 -18.48
N GLU A 318 -5.47 7.80 -18.12
CA GLU A 318 -4.31 7.62 -19.01
C GLU A 318 -4.61 6.65 -20.16
N SER A 319 -5.51 5.68 -19.97
CA SER A 319 -5.83 4.67 -20.99
C SER A 319 -7.32 4.35 -21.08
N LEU A 320 -7.74 3.91 -22.27
CA LEU A 320 -9.10 3.43 -22.52
C LEU A 320 -9.46 2.20 -21.69
N GLU A 321 -8.48 1.34 -21.41
CA GLU A 321 -8.68 0.13 -20.59
C GLU A 321 -9.21 0.49 -19.19
N MET A 322 -8.78 1.64 -18.63
CA MET A 322 -9.30 2.11 -17.35
C MET A 322 -10.77 2.48 -17.44
N VAL A 323 -11.18 3.17 -18.50
CA VAL A 323 -12.60 3.50 -18.74
C VAL A 323 -13.42 2.24 -18.95
N GLN A 324 -12.96 1.33 -19.80
CA GLN A 324 -13.62 0.03 -20.03
C GLN A 324 -13.77 -0.77 -18.75
N ARG A 325 -12.76 -0.72 -17.87
CA ARG A 325 -12.82 -1.37 -16.56
C ARG A 325 -13.89 -0.75 -15.65
N TYR A 326 -14.06 0.56 -15.69
CA TYR A 326 -15.06 1.26 -14.89
C TYR A 326 -16.47 1.12 -15.44
N THR A 327 -16.64 1.00 -16.74
CA THR A 327 -17.95 0.90 -17.41
C THR A 327 -18.43 -0.52 -17.66
N ARG A 328 -17.79 -1.54 -17.07
CA ARG A 328 -18.18 -2.95 -17.24
C ARG A 328 -19.61 -3.29 -16.78
N SER A 329 -20.21 -2.47 -15.92
CA SER A 329 -21.58 -2.65 -15.46
C SER A 329 -22.62 -2.10 -16.44
N VAL A 330 -22.21 -1.39 -17.49
CA VAL A 330 -23.11 -0.91 -18.56
C VAL A 330 -23.44 -2.07 -19.47
N THR A 331 -24.73 -2.33 -19.67
CA THR A 331 -25.24 -3.48 -20.40
C THR A 331 -25.43 -3.21 -21.88
N PHE A 332 -25.77 -4.25 -22.65
CA PHE A 332 -26.16 -4.13 -24.05
C PHE A 332 -27.43 -3.28 -24.19
N GLU A 333 -28.42 -3.48 -23.32
CA GLU A 333 -29.67 -2.72 -23.30
C GLU A 333 -29.45 -1.23 -23.06
N ASP A 334 -28.48 -0.86 -22.18
CA ASP A 334 -28.07 0.52 -22.02
C ASP A 334 -27.50 1.11 -23.32
N SER A 335 -26.72 0.32 -24.08
CA SER A 335 -26.16 0.71 -25.37
C SER A 335 -27.21 0.84 -26.46
N MET A 336 -28.24 -0.04 -26.47
CA MET A 336 -29.33 -0.02 -27.42
C MET A 336 -30.17 1.27 -27.38
N LYS A 337 -30.22 1.96 -26.24
CA LYS A 337 -30.91 3.26 -26.14
C LYS A 337 -30.33 4.33 -27.05
N HIS A 338 -29.08 4.17 -27.48
CA HIS A 338 -28.34 5.10 -28.33
C HIS A 338 -28.10 4.55 -29.74
N TYR A 339 -28.60 3.34 -30.02
CA TYR A 339 -28.45 2.73 -31.33
C TYR A 339 -29.31 3.46 -32.36
N LYS A 340 -28.67 3.84 -33.47
CA LYS A 340 -29.33 4.34 -34.71
C LYS A 340 -28.96 3.36 -35.80
N ALA A 341 -29.96 2.81 -36.45
CA ALA A 341 -29.73 1.90 -37.57
C ALA A 341 -29.00 2.63 -38.70
N PRO A 342 -27.87 2.07 -39.23
CA PRO A 342 -27.09 2.78 -40.24
C PRO A 342 -27.76 2.88 -41.61
N LEU A 343 -28.84 2.13 -41.82
CA LEU A 343 -29.57 2.06 -43.10
C LEU A 343 -30.98 2.66 -43.00
N SER A 344 -31.34 3.29 -41.89
CA SER A 344 -32.68 3.91 -41.70
C SER A 344 -32.61 5.41 -41.79
#